data_78e5aceeb93357c54ab4b5d3a1b1065e
#
_entry.id   78e5aceeb93357c54ab4b5d3a1b1065e
#
_cell.length_a   1.000
_cell.length_b   1.000
_cell.length_c   1.000
_cell.angle_alpha   90.00
_cell.angle_beta   90.00
_cell.angle_gamma   90.00
#
_symmetry.space_group_name_H-M   'P 1'
#
loop_
_entity.id
_entity.type
_entity.pdbx_description
1 polymer ?
#
loop_
_entity_poly.entity_id
_entity_poly.type
_entity_poly.pdbx_seq_one_letter_code
_entity_poly.pdbx_strand_id
1 'polypeptide(L)'
;VSGCEIEGTVENSILSHDVKIAEGAVVRNSIIYAGAEIEKNAVIDHAIIDENVKVGKGAKIGAEQKGSSLSIAVLGRDITVSDNTVVEAGKIIDENV
;
A
#
# COMPACT_ATOMS: atom_id res chain seq x y z
N VAL A 1 12.99 10.15 -3.35
CA VAL A 1 13.53 9.21 -2.41
C VAL A 1 14.43 8.20 -3.14
N SER A 2 15.52 7.79 -2.51
CA SER A 2 16.54 6.96 -3.14
C SER A 2 16.02 5.56 -3.50
N GLY A 3 16.31 5.12 -4.74
CA GLY A 3 16.05 3.76 -5.18
C GLY A 3 14.60 3.42 -5.48
N CYS A 4 13.70 4.39 -5.45
CA CYS A 4 12.30 4.12 -5.77
C CYS A 4 12.07 4.00 -7.27
N GLU A 5 11.27 3.03 -7.66
CA GLU A 5 10.80 2.86 -9.03
C GLU A 5 9.31 3.11 -9.03
N ILE A 6 8.88 4.22 -9.60
CA ILE A 6 7.49 4.63 -9.58
C ILE A 6 6.96 4.72 -11.00
N GLU A 7 6.12 3.76 -11.38
CA GLU A 7 5.45 3.73 -12.66
C GLU A 7 3.95 3.97 -12.53
N GLY A 8 3.46 4.00 -11.31
CA GLY A 8 2.06 4.28 -11.00
C GLY A 8 1.87 5.70 -10.51
N THR A 9 0.75 5.92 -9.84
CA THR A 9 0.37 7.22 -9.30
C THR A 9 0.59 7.25 -7.79
N VAL A 10 1.23 8.29 -7.30
CA VAL A 10 1.44 8.50 -5.86
C VAL A 10 0.96 9.90 -5.53
N GLU A 11 0.02 9.99 -4.60
CA GLU A 11 -0.56 11.26 -4.18
C GLU A 11 -0.53 11.37 -2.65
N ASN A 12 -0.09 12.51 -2.15
CA ASN A 12 -0.15 12.84 -0.74
C ASN A 12 0.34 11.70 0.17
N SER A 13 1.47 11.09 -0.20
CA SER A 13 1.99 9.92 0.48
C SER A 13 3.49 10.05 0.75
N ILE A 14 3.96 9.27 1.72
CA ILE A 14 5.38 9.23 2.08
C ILE A 14 5.93 7.87 1.67
N LEU A 15 6.98 7.88 0.87
CA LEU A 15 7.68 6.67 0.46
C LEU A 15 9.09 6.66 1.05
N SER A 16 9.48 5.54 1.62
CA SER A 16 10.85 5.34 2.05
C SER A 16 11.70 4.89 0.86
N HIS A 17 12.92 4.42 1.09
CA HIS A 17 13.80 4.02 -0.03
C HIS A 17 13.43 2.65 -0.58
N ASP A 18 13.81 2.39 -1.84
CA ASP A 18 13.63 1.10 -2.51
C ASP A 18 12.19 0.61 -2.58
N VAL A 19 11.23 1.53 -2.73
CA VAL A 19 9.82 1.20 -2.93
C VAL A 19 9.55 1.07 -4.43
N LYS A 20 8.79 0.05 -4.81
CA LYS A 20 8.37 -0.15 -6.20
C LYS A 20 6.88 -0.01 -6.33
N ILE A 21 6.46 0.88 -7.20
CA ILE A 21 5.04 1.11 -7.52
C ILE A 21 4.85 0.81 -9.00
N ALA A 22 4.18 -0.29 -9.31
CA ALA A 22 4.02 -0.75 -10.69
C ALA A 22 2.99 0.07 -11.46
N GLU A 23 2.99 -0.08 -12.77
CA GLU A 23 2.09 0.63 -13.67
C GLU A 23 0.62 0.39 -13.28
N GLY A 24 -0.15 1.45 -13.29
CA GLY A 24 -1.58 1.39 -12.96
C GLY A 24 -1.89 1.34 -11.47
N ALA A 25 -0.89 1.13 -10.64
CA ALA A 25 -1.10 1.16 -9.19
C ALA A 25 -1.32 2.59 -8.71
N VAL A 26 -2.09 2.74 -7.66
CA VAL A 26 -2.39 4.05 -7.07
C VAL A 26 -2.13 3.99 -5.57
N VAL A 27 -1.33 4.94 -5.08
CA VAL A 27 -1.05 5.08 -3.65
C VAL A 27 -1.48 6.47 -3.24
N ARG A 28 -2.40 6.56 -2.29
CA ARG A 28 -2.91 7.84 -1.80
C ARG A 28 -2.94 7.88 -0.29
N ASN A 29 -2.58 9.03 0.27
CA ASN A 29 -2.74 9.30 1.71
C ASN A 29 -2.14 8.19 2.58
N SER A 30 -1.00 7.65 2.16
CA SER A 30 -0.42 6.46 2.77
C SER A 30 1.05 6.63 3.09
N ILE A 31 1.57 5.74 3.92
CA ILE A 31 3.01 5.69 4.24
C ILE A 31 3.51 4.31 3.84
N ILE A 32 4.54 4.29 3.00
CA ILE A 32 5.11 3.04 2.48
C ILE A 32 6.57 2.95 2.93
N TYR A 33 6.89 1.93 3.70
CA TYR A 33 8.24 1.72 4.21
C TYR A 33 9.15 1.02 3.21
N ALA A 34 10.42 0.92 3.55
CA ALA A 34 11.46 0.45 2.63
C ALA A 34 11.22 -0.95 2.09
N GLY A 35 11.54 -1.14 0.83
CA GLY A 35 11.50 -2.45 0.17
C GLY A 35 10.11 -2.95 -0.20
N ALA A 36 9.07 -2.17 0.05
CA ALA A 36 7.71 -2.58 -0.33
C ALA A 36 7.54 -2.58 -1.85
N GLU A 37 6.75 -3.53 -2.34
CA GLU A 37 6.44 -3.65 -3.76
C GLU A 37 4.94 -3.65 -3.95
N ILE A 38 4.46 -2.69 -4.73
CA ILE A 38 3.04 -2.55 -5.05
C ILE A 38 2.86 -2.93 -6.51
N GLU A 39 2.15 -4.03 -6.77
CA GLU A 39 2.00 -4.59 -8.10
C GLU A 39 0.98 -3.83 -8.95
N LYS A 40 0.86 -4.23 -10.22
CA LYS A 40 0.01 -3.53 -11.18
C LYS A 40 -1.42 -3.41 -10.71
N ASN A 41 -2.00 -2.24 -10.92
CA ASN A 41 -3.41 -1.95 -10.67
C ASN A 41 -3.85 -2.10 -9.21
N ALA A 42 -2.91 -2.25 -8.28
CA ALA A 42 -3.25 -2.24 -6.86
C ALA A 42 -3.60 -0.82 -6.41
N VAL A 43 -4.49 -0.71 -5.44
CA VAL A 43 -4.90 0.58 -4.91
C VAL A 43 -4.66 0.60 -3.41
N ILE A 44 -3.93 1.60 -2.93
CA ILE A 44 -3.64 1.77 -1.52
C ILE A 44 -4.10 3.16 -1.11
N ASP A 45 -4.98 3.23 -0.12
CA ASP A 45 -5.55 4.49 0.33
C ASP A 45 -5.70 4.47 1.85
N HIS A 46 -5.17 5.49 2.52
CA HIS A 46 -5.21 5.58 3.98
C HIS A 46 -4.67 4.31 4.64
N ALA A 47 -3.45 3.93 4.27
CA ALA A 47 -2.81 2.72 4.80
C ALA A 47 -1.35 2.97 5.17
N ILE A 48 -0.85 2.12 6.05
CA ILE A 48 0.58 2.07 6.38
C ILE A 48 1.08 0.71 5.94
N ILE A 49 2.04 0.70 5.02
CA ILE A 49 2.63 -0.52 4.47
C ILE A 49 4.05 -0.64 5.01
N ASP A 50 4.28 -1.61 5.86
CA ASP A 50 5.55 -1.79 6.53
C ASP A 50 6.63 -2.35 5.59
N GLU A 51 7.82 -2.58 6.10
CA GLU A 51 8.97 -2.99 5.29
C GLU A 51 8.76 -4.33 4.59
N ASN A 52 9.26 -4.42 3.35
CA ASN A 52 9.26 -5.65 2.57
C ASN A 52 7.89 -6.29 2.35
N VAL A 53 6.84 -5.49 2.37
CA VAL A 53 5.50 -5.97 2.07
C VAL A 53 5.32 -6.04 0.55
N LYS A 54 4.68 -7.10 0.09
CA LYS A 54 4.32 -7.24 -1.32
C LYS A 54 2.82 -7.20 -1.45
N VAL A 55 2.32 -6.26 -2.23
CA VAL A 55 0.88 -6.13 -2.49
C VAL A 55 0.61 -6.64 -3.91
N GLY A 56 -0.20 -7.66 -4.03
CA GLY A 56 -0.48 -8.33 -5.29
C GLY A 56 -1.25 -7.47 -6.29
N LYS A 57 -1.31 -7.94 -7.51
CA LYS A 57 -1.98 -7.24 -8.61
C LYS A 57 -3.46 -7.07 -8.30
N GLY A 58 -3.95 -5.86 -8.53
CA GLY A 58 -5.36 -5.56 -8.34
C GLY A 58 -5.85 -5.58 -6.90
N ALA A 59 -4.97 -5.78 -5.93
CA ALA A 59 -5.34 -5.77 -4.52
C ALA A 59 -5.76 -4.36 -4.11
N LYS A 60 -6.66 -4.28 -3.15
CA LYS A 60 -7.15 -2.98 -2.64
C LYS A 60 -6.95 -2.93 -1.13
N ILE A 61 -6.15 -1.99 -0.69
CA ILE A 61 -5.80 -1.83 0.72
C ILE A 61 -6.35 -0.51 1.22
N GLY A 62 -7.18 -0.58 2.25
CA GLY A 62 -7.81 0.60 2.81
C GLY A 62 -8.92 1.13 1.94
N ALA A 63 -9.36 2.35 2.20
CA ALA A 63 -10.44 2.98 1.44
C ALA A 63 -10.39 4.49 1.60
N GLU A 64 -11.02 5.19 0.67
CA GLU A 64 -11.18 6.62 0.75
C GLU A 64 -11.95 6.98 2.02
N GLN A 65 -11.46 7.97 2.74
CA GLN A 65 -12.09 8.41 3.99
C GLN A 65 -13.05 9.55 3.72
N LYS A 66 -14.18 9.51 4.40
CA LYS A 66 -15.20 10.57 4.30
C LYS A 66 -15.56 11.05 5.70
N GLY A 67 -15.76 12.33 5.83
CA GLY A 67 -16.11 12.92 7.11
C GLY A 67 -14.92 13.02 8.05
N SER A 68 -15.20 13.05 9.35
CA SER A 68 -14.17 13.24 10.38
C SER A 68 -13.55 11.93 10.89
N SER A 69 -14.08 10.78 10.50
CA SER A 69 -13.56 9.50 10.93
C SER A 69 -12.33 9.12 10.10
N LEU A 70 -11.32 8.61 10.76
CA LEU A 70 -10.11 8.15 10.11
C LEU A 70 -9.83 6.71 10.50
N SER A 71 -9.78 5.82 9.52
CA SER A 71 -9.46 4.42 9.73
C SER A 71 -8.29 4.04 8.83
N ILE A 72 -7.17 3.70 9.44
CA ILE A 72 -5.94 3.37 8.73
C ILE A 72 -5.76 1.86 8.69
N ALA A 73 -5.61 1.30 7.50
CA ALA A 73 -5.23 -0.10 7.34
C ALA A 73 -3.72 -0.21 7.58
N VAL A 74 -3.29 -1.27 8.23
CA VAL A 74 -1.86 -1.49 8.51
C VAL A 74 -1.48 -2.89 8.07
N LEU A 75 -0.45 -2.98 7.23
CA LEU A 75 0.16 -4.25 6.85
C LEU A 75 1.52 -4.33 7.53
N GLY A 76 1.72 -5.35 8.35
CA GLY A 76 2.99 -5.56 9.05
C GLY A 76 4.11 -5.96 8.11
N ARG A 77 5.35 -5.97 8.59
CA ARG A 77 6.50 -6.25 7.74
C ARG A 77 6.49 -7.68 7.18
N ASP A 78 7.12 -7.83 6.04
CA ASP A 78 7.34 -9.13 5.37
C ASP A 78 6.05 -9.87 5.01
N ILE A 79 4.93 -9.17 4.92
CA ILE A 79 3.65 -9.76 4.55
C ILE A 79 3.49 -9.74 3.04
N THR A 80 2.87 -10.79 2.51
CA THR A 80 2.48 -10.86 1.11
C THR A 80 0.96 -10.85 1.01
N VAL A 81 0.43 -9.92 0.23
CA VAL A 81 -0.99 -9.82 -0.07
C VAL A 81 -1.22 -10.41 -1.46
N SER A 82 -2.06 -11.42 -1.56
CA SER A 82 -2.36 -12.08 -2.83
C SER A 82 -3.07 -11.16 -3.82
N ASP A 83 -3.02 -11.51 -5.09
CA ASP A 83 -3.69 -10.74 -6.14
C ASP A 83 -5.18 -10.59 -5.83
N ASN A 84 -5.72 -9.43 -6.12
CA ASN A 84 -7.13 -9.10 -5.97
C ASN A 84 -7.69 -9.20 -4.54
N THR A 85 -6.81 -9.25 -3.54
CA THR A 85 -7.24 -9.27 -2.14
C THR A 85 -7.73 -7.89 -1.74
N VAL A 86 -8.79 -7.84 -0.95
CA VAL A 86 -9.31 -6.59 -0.41
C VAL A 86 -9.04 -6.54 1.09
N VAL A 87 -8.33 -5.51 1.53
CA VAL A 87 -8.11 -5.24 2.95
C VAL A 87 -8.90 -3.99 3.29
N GLU A 88 -9.90 -4.14 4.13
CA GLU A 88 -10.79 -3.02 4.46
C GLU A 88 -10.09 -1.96 5.32
N ALA A 89 -10.62 -0.76 5.27
CA ALA A 89 -10.12 0.35 6.07
C ALA A 89 -10.10 -0.03 7.56
N GLY A 90 -9.02 0.35 8.24
CA GLY A 90 -8.88 0.10 9.67
C GLY A 90 -8.42 -1.30 10.05
N LYS A 91 -8.23 -2.19 9.09
CA LYS A 91 -7.73 -3.54 9.39
C LYS A 91 -6.24 -3.53 9.66
N ILE A 92 -5.82 -4.36 10.61
CA ILE A 92 -4.41 -4.58 10.91
C ILE A 92 -4.08 -6.01 10.52
N ILE A 93 -3.18 -6.17 9.57
CA ILE A 93 -2.82 -7.47 9.01
C ILE A 93 -1.40 -7.81 9.42
N ASP A 94 -1.24 -8.92 10.11
CA ASP A 94 0.07 -9.40 10.57
C ASP A 94 0.43 -10.78 10.00
N GLU A 95 -0.33 -11.25 9.04
CA GLU A 95 -0.11 -12.52 8.35
C GLU A 95 -0.35 -12.34 6.85
N ASN A 96 0.22 -13.21 6.04
CA ASN A 96 -0.05 -13.20 4.60
C ASN A 96 -1.53 -13.43 4.31
N VAL A 97 -2.03 -12.73 3.36
CA VAL A 97 -3.46 -12.81 2.99
C VAL A 97 -3.64 -12.96 1.47
#